data_3e5073797b31f46767ebc02766442d93
#
_entry.id   3e5073797b31f46767ebc02766442d93
#
_cell.length_a   1.000
_cell.length_b   1.000
_cell.length_c   1.000
_cell.angle_alpha   90.00
_cell.angle_beta   90.00
_cell.angle_gamma   90.00
#
_symmetry.space_group_name_H-M   'P 1'
#
loop_
_entity.id
_entity.type
_entity.pdbx_description
1 polymer ?
#
loop_
_entity_poly.entity_id
_entity_poly.type
_entity_poly.pdbx_seq_one_letter_code
_entity_poly.pdbx_strand_id
1 'polypeptide(L)'
;MPVAKSKIIRINLQKEGAVVAYIKGAGDDVPDALRNMGYEVWEMKEEEVTASNLKRVDAVVLGVRLFNTSKRIKFYMPTLLEYVKGGGTLVAQYNTAFDLELEQFSPYKLTLSRDRVTEENSEVRVLKSDHPLLNYPNAISAKDFQGWVQERGLYYPGQWDTQFQALLSMNDTNEKPKDGALLVANYGSGQYIYTGLSFFRELPEG
;
A
#
# COMPACT_ATOMS: atom_id res chain seq x y z
N MET A 1 -9.33 -20.87 -35.40
CA MET A 1 -9.41 -20.15 -34.12
C MET A 1 -8.01 -20.10 -33.52
N PRO A 2 -7.51 -18.95 -33.02
CA PRO A 2 -6.25 -18.93 -32.31
C PRO A 2 -6.38 -19.77 -31.05
N VAL A 3 -5.35 -20.56 -30.74
CA VAL A 3 -5.29 -21.36 -29.52
C VAL A 3 -5.02 -20.42 -28.33
N ALA A 4 -5.87 -20.42 -27.33
CA ALA A 4 -5.62 -19.70 -26.10
C ALA A 4 -4.42 -20.34 -25.38
N LYS A 5 -3.42 -19.51 -25.06
CA LYS A 5 -2.25 -19.93 -24.27
C LYS A 5 -2.40 -19.32 -22.89
N SER A 6 -2.37 -20.15 -21.86
CA SER A 6 -2.34 -19.73 -20.47
C SER A 6 -1.01 -20.12 -19.85
N LYS A 7 -0.42 -19.21 -19.05
CA LYS A 7 0.77 -19.49 -18.27
C LYS A 7 0.33 -19.74 -16.82
N ILE A 8 0.60 -20.93 -16.30
CA ILE A 8 0.33 -21.28 -14.91
C ILE A 8 1.66 -21.21 -14.15
N ILE A 9 1.72 -20.39 -13.12
CA ILE A 9 2.88 -20.27 -12.25
C ILE A 9 2.46 -20.70 -10.84
N ARG A 10 3.23 -21.63 -10.27
CA ARG A 10 3.07 -21.97 -8.85
C ARG A 10 3.90 -21.00 -8.03
N ILE A 11 3.24 -20.24 -7.18
CA ILE A 11 3.89 -19.37 -6.18
C ILE A 11 3.83 -20.05 -4.81
N ASN A 12 4.91 -19.96 -4.04
CA ASN A 12 4.95 -20.41 -2.66
C ASN A 12 4.80 -19.20 -1.74
N LEU A 13 3.59 -18.65 -1.71
CA LEU A 13 3.27 -17.49 -0.90
C LEU A 13 3.02 -17.93 0.55
N GLN A 14 3.74 -17.34 1.48
CA GLN A 14 3.47 -17.42 2.92
C GLN A 14 2.63 -16.21 3.33
N LYS A 15 1.68 -16.42 4.22
CA LYS A 15 0.86 -15.33 4.75
C LYS A 15 0.85 -15.32 6.27
N GLU A 16 0.75 -14.15 6.84
CA GLU A 16 0.53 -13.93 8.27
C GLU A 16 -0.85 -13.32 8.48
N GLY A 17 -1.49 -13.72 9.58
CA GLY A 17 -2.87 -13.33 9.86
C GLY A 17 -3.90 -14.08 9.01
N ALA A 18 -5.15 -13.76 9.24
CA ALA A 18 -6.29 -14.40 8.60
C ALA A 18 -7.26 -13.38 7.99
N VAL A 19 -7.55 -12.29 8.69
CA VAL A 19 -8.61 -11.34 8.36
C VAL A 19 -8.03 -9.98 8.04
N VAL A 20 -8.33 -9.47 6.85
CA VAL A 20 -7.95 -8.12 6.41
C VAL A 20 -9.20 -7.28 6.21
N ALA A 21 -9.27 -6.12 6.87
CA ALA A 21 -10.27 -5.13 6.53
C ALA A 21 -9.81 -4.33 5.32
N TYR A 22 -10.69 -4.17 4.34
CA TYR A 22 -10.49 -3.29 3.20
C TYR A 22 -11.51 -2.17 3.22
N ILE A 23 -11.05 -0.91 3.18
CA ILE A 23 -11.91 0.27 3.13
C ILE A 23 -11.83 0.85 1.73
N LYS A 24 -12.94 0.78 0.99
CA LYS A 24 -13.00 1.12 -0.43
C LYS A 24 -12.74 2.63 -0.67
N GLY A 25 -11.83 2.92 -1.60
CA GLY A 25 -11.59 4.26 -2.14
C GLY A 25 -12.28 4.47 -3.49
N ALA A 26 -11.53 4.91 -4.50
CA ALA A 26 -12.05 5.13 -5.86
C ALA A 26 -12.47 3.85 -6.59
N GLY A 27 -12.00 2.71 -6.11
CA GLY A 27 -12.26 1.38 -6.66
C GLY A 27 -10.99 0.76 -7.26
N ASP A 28 -10.73 -0.46 -6.83
CA ASP A 28 -9.67 -1.34 -7.31
C ASP A 28 -10.04 -2.80 -7.00
N ASP A 29 -9.28 -3.75 -7.54
CA ASP A 29 -9.51 -5.18 -7.37
C ASP A 29 -8.60 -5.83 -6.32
N VAL A 30 -7.93 -5.02 -5.48
CA VAL A 30 -7.08 -5.49 -4.37
C VAL A 30 -7.83 -6.43 -3.41
N PRO A 31 -9.12 -6.22 -3.08
CA PRO A 31 -9.86 -7.18 -2.26
C PRO A 31 -9.87 -8.59 -2.83
N ASP A 32 -10.04 -8.73 -4.14
CA ASP A 32 -10.06 -10.04 -4.80
C ASP A 32 -8.66 -10.65 -4.85
N ALA A 33 -7.64 -9.85 -5.09
CA ALA A 33 -6.25 -10.32 -4.99
C ALA A 33 -5.92 -10.84 -3.57
N LEU A 34 -6.35 -10.14 -2.52
CA LEU A 34 -6.18 -10.59 -1.13
C LEU A 34 -6.93 -11.91 -0.86
N ARG A 35 -8.14 -12.08 -1.39
CA ARG A 35 -8.89 -13.34 -1.31
C ARG A 35 -8.15 -14.48 -2.01
N ASN A 36 -7.60 -14.20 -3.20
CA ASN A 36 -6.80 -15.17 -3.96
C ASN A 36 -5.52 -15.59 -3.20
N MET A 37 -4.94 -14.70 -2.38
CA MET A 37 -3.85 -15.01 -1.47
C MET A 37 -4.30 -15.82 -0.24
N GLY A 38 -5.62 -16.04 -0.06
CA GLY A 38 -6.17 -16.84 1.03
C GLY A 38 -6.53 -16.05 2.29
N TYR A 39 -6.65 -14.73 2.22
CA TYR A 39 -7.19 -13.93 3.33
C TYR A 39 -8.72 -13.94 3.33
N GLU A 40 -9.30 -13.88 4.52
CA GLU A 40 -10.67 -13.44 4.68
C GLU A 40 -10.68 -11.91 4.57
N VAL A 41 -11.42 -11.36 3.59
CA VAL A 41 -11.47 -9.91 3.36
C VAL A 41 -12.82 -9.37 3.79
N TRP A 42 -12.80 -8.52 4.81
CA TRP A 42 -13.95 -7.74 5.21
C TRP A 42 -13.94 -6.39 4.51
N GLU A 43 -14.75 -6.24 3.46
CA GLU A 43 -15.00 -4.94 2.86
C GLU A 43 -15.79 -4.07 3.83
N MET A 44 -15.07 -3.38 4.70
CA MET A 44 -15.60 -2.59 5.81
C MET A 44 -16.11 -1.25 5.29
N LYS A 45 -17.38 -0.96 5.56
CA LYS A 45 -17.94 0.36 5.26
C LYS A 45 -17.40 1.40 6.23
N GLU A 46 -17.44 2.68 5.83
CA GLU A 46 -16.91 3.78 6.64
C GLU A 46 -17.56 3.88 8.05
N GLU A 47 -18.86 3.62 8.14
CA GLU A 47 -19.61 3.59 9.41
C GLU A 47 -19.27 2.39 10.29
N GLU A 48 -18.68 1.35 9.73
CA GLU A 48 -18.23 0.17 10.46
C GLU A 48 -16.83 0.32 11.06
N VAL A 49 -16.11 1.41 10.72
CA VAL A 49 -14.77 1.68 11.25
C VAL A 49 -14.87 2.11 12.72
N THR A 50 -14.92 1.12 13.59
CA THR A 50 -15.01 1.29 15.05
C THR A 50 -13.88 0.53 15.75
N ALA A 51 -13.51 0.98 16.95
CA ALA A 51 -12.48 0.30 17.74
C ALA A 51 -12.81 -1.18 18.01
N SER A 52 -14.10 -1.54 18.14
CA SER A 52 -14.51 -2.92 18.36
C SER A 52 -14.35 -3.79 17.11
N ASN A 53 -14.68 -3.26 15.94
CA ASN A 53 -14.55 -3.98 14.68
C ASN A 53 -13.09 -4.15 14.29
N LEU A 54 -12.26 -3.11 14.48
CA LEU A 54 -10.84 -3.15 14.20
C LEU A 54 -10.05 -4.15 15.05
N LYS A 55 -10.55 -4.52 16.24
CA LYS A 55 -9.95 -5.61 17.06
C LYS A 55 -10.12 -7.01 16.43
N ARG A 56 -10.93 -7.14 15.42
CA ARG A 56 -11.28 -8.43 14.77
C ARG A 56 -10.47 -8.67 13.50
N VAL A 57 -9.60 -7.76 13.13
CA VAL A 57 -8.82 -7.82 11.89
C VAL A 57 -7.32 -7.71 12.20
N ASP A 58 -6.52 -8.40 11.41
CA ASP A 58 -5.06 -8.43 11.56
C ASP A 58 -4.39 -7.24 10.86
N ALA A 59 -5.01 -6.76 9.78
CA ALA A 59 -4.54 -5.58 9.05
C ALA A 59 -5.71 -4.81 8.44
N VAL A 60 -5.47 -3.53 8.15
CA VAL A 60 -6.39 -2.67 7.40
C VAL A 60 -5.69 -2.18 6.14
N VAL A 61 -6.34 -2.34 4.99
CA VAL A 61 -5.90 -1.80 3.71
C VAL A 61 -6.88 -0.73 3.26
N LEU A 62 -6.36 0.46 3.01
CA LEU A 62 -7.13 1.57 2.45
C LEU A 62 -7.03 1.51 0.92
N GLY A 63 -8.17 1.47 0.26
CA GLY A 63 -8.26 1.45 -1.20
C GLY A 63 -7.66 2.70 -1.85
N VAL A 64 -7.33 2.60 -3.12
CA VAL A 64 -6.72 3.69 -3.88
C VAL A 64 -7.56 4.96 -3.81
N ARG A 65 -6.90 6.09 -3.61
CA ARG A 65 -7.50 7.42 -3.56
C ARG A 65 -8.58 7.60 -2.47
N LEU A 66 -8.55 6.79 -1.41
CA LEU A 66 -9.52 6.94 -0.31
C LEU A 66 -9.47 8.35 0.30
N PHE A 67 -8.27 8.91 0.47
CA PHE A 67 -8.11 10.28 1.01
C PHE A 67 -8.58 11.38 0.06
N ASN A 68 -8.84 11.06 -1.21
CA ASN A 68 -9.41 12.00 -2.19
C ASN A 68 -10.93 11.84 -2.33
N THR A 69 -11.51 10.67 -2.01
CA THR A 69 -12.89 10.34 -2.33
C THR A 69 -13.82 10.27 -1.13
N SER A 70 -13.28 9.97 0.06
CA SER A 70 -14.07 9.84 1.29
C SER A 70 -14.18 11.17 2.03
N LYS A 71 -15.31 11.86 1.88
CA LYS A 71 -15.63 13.06 2.68
C LYS A 71 -15.72 12.78 4.19
N ARG A 72 -15.86 11.54 4.57
CA ARG A 72 -16.00 11.09 5.96
C ARG A 72 -14.68 10.67 6.59
N ILE A 73 -13.59 10.56 5.84
CA ILE A 73 -12.29 10.06 6.32
C ILE A 73 -11.81 10.78 7.60
N LYS A 74 -12.04 12.08 7.69
CA LYS A 74 -11.69 12.89 8.85
C LYS A 74 -12.33 12.44 10.17
N PHE A 75 -13.47 11.74 10.11
CA PHE A 75 -14.20 11.29 11.31
C PHE A 75 -13.70 9.94 11.81
N TYR A 76 -13.18 9.08 10.95
CA TYR A 76 -12.72 7.75 11.34
C TYR A 76 -11.20 7.55 11.24
N MET A 77 -10.46 8.45 10.60
CA MET A 77 -9.00 8.38 10.58
C MET A 77 -8.35 8.35 11.98
N PRO A 78 -8.83 9.13 12.98
CA PRO A 78 -8.33 8.99 14.34
C PRO A 78 -8.49 7.57 14.91
N THR A 79 -9.61 6.89 14.63
CA THR A 79 -9.83 5.51 15.08
C THR A 79 -8.86 4.54 14.40
N LEU A 80 -8.55 4.75 13.13
CA LEU A 80 -7.54 3.96 12.40
C LEU A 80 -6.13 4.19 12.99
N LEU A 81 -5.78 5.42 13.33
CA LEU A 81 -4.49 5.71 13.95
C LEU A 81 -4.38 5.13 15.37
N GLU A 82 -5.44 5.14 16.16
CA GLU A 82 -5.46 4.45 17.46
C GLU A 82 -5.35 2.93 17.30
N TYR A 83 -5.94 2.34 16.26
CA TYR A 83 -5.74 0.93 15.92
C TYR A 83 -4.26 0.63 15.65
N VAL A 84 -3.58 1.45 14.84
CA VAL A 84 -2.14 1.31 14.60
C VAL A 84 -1.36 1.44 15.90
N LYS A 85 -1.65 2.49 16.68
CA LYS A 85 -0.97 2.72 17.96
C LYS A 85 -1.10 1.55 18.92
N GLY A 86 -2.22 0.83 18.86
CA GLY A 86 -2.51 -0.37 19.65
C GLY A 86 -1.89 -1.66 19.13
N GLY A 87 -1.14 -1.64 18.03
CA GLY A 87 -0.45 -2.81 17.49
C GLY A 87 -0.92 -3.25 16.09
N GLY A 88 -1.91 -2.57 15.51
CA GLY A 88 -2.43 -2.90 14.19
C GLY A 88 -1.51 -2.47 13.04
N THR A 89 -1.70 -3.08 11.88
CA THR A 89 -1.03 -2.69 10.63
C THR A 89 -2.02 -2.00 9.71
N LEU A 90 -1.68 -0.79 9.26
CA LEU A 90 -2.47 0.00 8.31
C LEU A 90 -1.65 0.25 7.04
N VAL A 91 -2.20 -0.17 5.90
CA VAL A 91 -1.62 0.08 4.58
C VAL A 91 -2.46 1.10 3.85
N ALA A 92 -1.90 2.28 3.58
CA ALA A 92 -2.48 3.30 2.74
C ALA A 92 -1.87 3.21 1.34
N GLN A 93 -2.71 2.99 0.34
CA GLN A 93 -2.30 2.93 -1.05
C GLN A 93 -2.28 4.33 -1.67
N TYR A 94 -1.89 4.39 -2.91
CA TYR A 94 -1.88 5.55 -3.79
C TYR A 94 -3.04 6.54 -3.59
N ASN A 95 -2.69 7.82 -3.47
CA ASN A 95 -3.62 8.95 -3.47
C ASN A 95 -3.03 10.08 -4.31
N THR A 96 -3.86 10.92 -4.91
CA THR A 96 -3.36 12.13 -5.61
C THR A 96 -2.93 13.20 -4.61
N ALA A 97 -1.94 14.01 -4.99
CA ALA A 97 -1.41 15.07 -4.13
C ALA A 97 -2.31 16.31 -4.00
N PHE A 98 -3.46 16.31 -4.66
CA PHE A 98 -4.44 17.41 -4.68
C PHE A 98 -5.82 16.87 -4.33
N ASP A 99 -6.71 17.76 -3.89
CA ASP A 99 -8.08 17.43 -3.49
C ASP A 99 -8.14 16.35 -2.38
N LEU A 100 -7.24 16.46 -1.40
CA LEU A 100 -7.26 15.61 -0.22
C LEU A 100 -8.36 16.10 0.74
N GLU A 101 -9.23 15.21 1.15
CA GLU A 101 -10.30 15.47 2.15
C GLU A 101 -9.76 15.56 3.59
N LEU A 102 -8.46 15.27 3.76
CA LEU A 102 -7.78 15.27 5.04
C LEU A 102 -6.32 15.70 4.87
N GLU A 103 -5.90 16.76 5.56
CA GLU A 103 -4.52 17.26 5.49
C GLU A 103 -3.51 16.32 6.14
N GLN A 104 -3.88 15.73 7.29
CA GLN A 104 -3.03 14.79 8.01
C GLN A 104 -3.67 13.42 8.05
N PHE A 105 -3.20 12.54 7.17
CA PHE A 105 -3.71 11.18 6.97
C PHE A 105 -2.74 10.09 7.47
N SER A 106 -1.71 10.48 8.19
CA SER A 106 -0.66 9.61 8.71
C SER A 106 -0.27 10.00 10.14
N PRO A 107 0.37 9.11 10.92
CA PRO A 107 0.73 9.41 12.31
C PRO A 107 1.76 10.52 12.45
N TYR A 108 2.60 10.70 11.43
CA TYR A 108 3.63 11.75 11.36
C TYR A 108 3.46 12.51 10.05
N LYS A 109 4.10 13.67 9.94
CA LYS A 109 3.98 14.50 8.73
C LYS A 109 4.39 13.74 7.48
N LEU A 110 3.50 13.72 6.50
CA LEU A 110 3.68 13.10 5.20
C LEU A 110 3.01 13.99 4.15
N THR A 111 3.76 14.40 3.14
CA THR A 111 3.26 15.26 2.08
C THR A 111 3.44 14.58 0.74
N LEU A 112 2.34 14.37 0.03
CA LEU A 112 2.37 13.80 -1.31
C LEU A 112 2.90 14.82 -2.32
N SER A 113 3.53 14.33 -3.35
CA SER A 113 4.02 15.12 -4.48
C SER A 113 3.40 14.63 -5.80
N ARG A 114 3.85 15.17 -6.91
CA ARG A 114 3.57 14.64 -8.25
C ARG A 114 4.64 13.69 -8.76
N ASP A 115 5.55 13.29 -7.90
CA ASP A 115 6.57 12.32 -8.26
C ASP A 115 5.94 11.00 -8.70
N ARG A 116 6.45 10.48 -9.78
CA ARG A 116 6.00 9.23 -10.39
C ARG A 116 7.18 8.53 -11.04
N VAL A 117 7.01 7.27 -11.32
CA VAL A 117 7.90 6.46 -12.16
C VAL A 117 7.04 5.71 -13.15
N THR A 118 7.15 6.08 -14.42
CA THR A 118 6.27 5.62 -15.50
C THR A 118 6.94 4.63 -16.44
N GLU A 119 8.27 4.51 -16.39
CA GLU A 119 8.98 3.50 -17.15
C GLU A 119 8.80 2.13 -16.51
N GLU A 120 8.16 1.21 -17.23
CA GLU A 120 7.83 -0.15 -16.78
C GLU A 120 9.06 -0.95 -16.34
N ASN A 121 10.21 -0.69 -16.96
CA ASN A 121 11.48 -1.37 -16.68
C ASN A 121 12.40 -0.57 -15.74
N SER A 122 11.91 0.52 -15.13
CA SER A 122 12.70 1.28 -14.17
C SER A 122 13.26 0.37 -13.08
N GLU A 123 14.54 0.55 -12.77
CA GLU A 123 15.22 -0.20 -11.72
C GLU A 123 14.61 0.08 -10.34
N VAL A 124 14.30 -0.97 -9.62
CA VAL A 124 13.86 -0.88 -8.22
C VAL A 124 15.05 -1.17 -7.31
N ARG A 125 15.49 -0.16 -6.59
CA ARG A 125 16.59 -0.24 -5.62
C ARG A 125 16.06 -0.40 -4.22
N VAL A 126 16.55 -1.40 -3.51
CA VAL A 126 16.23 -1.64 -2.09
C VAL A 126 17.13 -0.77 -1.24
N LEU A 127 16.55 0.13 -0.44
CA LEU A 127 17.29 1.05 0.43
C LEU A 127 17.64 0.43 1.79
N LYS A 128 16.82 -0.51 2.27
CA LYS A 128 16.97 -1.19 3.57
C LYS A 128 16.70 -2.68 3.41
N SER A 129 17.70 -3.41 2.94
CA SER A 129 17.58 -4.85 2.61
C SER A 129 17.31 -5.74 3.82
N ASP A 130 17.63 -5.29 5.03
CA ASP A 130 17.42 -6.00 6.30
C ASP A 130 16.07 -5.69 6.96
N HIS A 131 15.26 -4.79 6.36
CA HIS A 131 13.99 -4.40 6.95
C HIS A 131 12.98 -5.57 6.94
N PRO A 132 12.32 -5.90 8.07
CA PRO A 132 11.39 -7.04 8.15
C PRO A 132 10.29 -7.03 7.09
N LEU A 133 9.73 -5.87 6.75
CA LEU A 133 8.68 -5.73 5.72
C LEU A 133 9.11 -6.26 4.34
N LEU A 134 10.40 -6.28 4.04
CA LEU A 134 10.94 -6.79 2.78
C LEU A 134 11.42 -8.24 2.86
N ASN A 135 11.38 -8.86 4.05
CA ASN A 135 11.95 -10.19 4.27
C ASN A 135 10.99 -11.20 4.91
N TYR A 136 9.88 -10.73 5.46
CA TYR A 136 8.94 -11.59 6.18
C TYR A 136 7.47 -11.19 5.91
N PRO A 137 6.57 -12.17 5.69
CA PRO A 137 6.82 -13.61 5.61
C PRO A 137 7.45 -14.07 4.28
N ASN A 138 7.52 -13.19 3.29
CA ASN A 138 8.14 -13.44 1.98
C ASN A 138 9.25 -12.42 1.73
N ALA A 139 10.32 -12.85 1.07
CA ALA A 139 11.35 -11.93 0.64
C ALA A 139 10.91 -11.18 -0.62
N ILE A 140 10.94 -9.85 -0.57
CA ILE A 140 10.66 -8.97 -1.71
C ILE A 140 11.99 -8.54 -2.32
N SER A 141 12.13 -8.70 -3.61
CA SER A 141 13.33 -8.40 -4.38
C SER A 141 12.99 -7.63 -5.67
N ALA A 142 14.00 -7.14 -6.37
CA ALA A 142 13.80 -6.48 -7.67
C ALA A 142 13.11 -7.38 -8.71
N LYS A 143 13.13 -8.71 -8.53
CA LYS A 143 12.46 -9.67 -9.41
C LYS A 143 10.93 -9.57 -9.33
N ASP A 144 10.40 -9.20 -8.18
CA ASP A 144 8.95 -9.08 -7.95
C ASP A 144 8.33 -7.89 -8.69
N PHE A 145 9.18 -7.03 -9.23
CA PHE A 145 8.77 -5.89 -10.05
C PHE A 145 8.96 -6.13 -11.56
N GLN A 146 9.38 -7.33 -11.95
CA GLN A 146 9.56 -7.67 -13.37
C GLN A 146 8.22 -7.95 -14.03
N GLY A 147 8.02 -7.38 -15.21
CA GLY A 147 6.79 -7.56 -15.98
C GLY A 147 5.64 -6.63 -15.57
N TRP A 148 5.86 -5.75 -14.61
CA TRP A 148 4.90 -4.70 -14.29
C TRP A 148 4.64 -3.83 -15.52
N VAL A 149 3.38 -3.47 -15.73
CA VAL A 149 2.91 -2.70 -16.88
C VAL A 149 2.41 -1.32 -16.48
N GLN A 150 2.37 -0.40 -17.42
CA GLN A 150 1.94 1.00 -17.33
C GLN A 150 2.90 1.86 -16.51
N GLU A 151 3.05 1.64 -15.21
CA GLU A 151 3.93 2.42 -14.34
C GLU A 151 4.35 1.66 -13.10
N ARG A 152 5.47 2.08 -12.48
CA ARG A 152 5.88 1.61 -11.15
C ARG A 152 5.02 2.22 -10.05
N GLY A 153 4.62 3.46 -10.22
CA GLY A 153 3.75 4.14 -9.26
C GLY A 153 3.66 5.63 -9.46
N LEU A 154 2.74 6.24 -8.72
CA LEU A 154 2.29 7.61 -8.90
C LEU A 154 2.17 8.33 -7.56
N TYR A 155 2.35 9.67 -7.60
CA TYR A 155 2.17 10.57 -6.47
C TYR A 155 2.91 10.13 -5.21
N TYR A 156 4.18 9.78 -5.38
CA TYR A 156 5.03 9.44 -4.25
C TYR A 156 5.10 10.60 -3.26
N PRO A 157 5.20 10.34 -1.96
CA PRO A 157 5.56 11.36 -1.00
C PRO A 157 6.84 12.07 -1.39
N GLY A 158 6.81 13.40 -1.41
CA GLY A 158 7.96 14.26 -1.67
C GLY A 158 8.66 14.70 -0.38
N GLN A 159 7.94 14.66 0.74
CA GLN A 159 8.45 15.02 2.06
C GLN A 159 7.78 14.15 3.13
N TRP A 160 8.57 13.71 4.10
CA TRP A 160 8.11 12.94 5.25
C TRP A 160 8.95 13.18 6.50
N ASP A 161 8.35 12.92 7.66
CA ASP A 161 9.02 12.95 8.95
C ASP A 161 10.10 11.85 9.05
N THR A 162 11.13 12.09 9.85
CA THR A 162 12.23 11.15 10.09
C THR A 162 11.81 9.84 10.74
N GLN A 163 10.61 9.77 11.29
CA GLN A 163 10.00 8.53 11.79
C GLN A 163 9.64 7.55 10.67
N PHE A 164 9.49 8.02 9.44
CA PHE A 164 9.33 7.16 8.28
C PHE A 164 10.65 6.63 7.77
N GLN A 165 10.65 5.37 7.41
CA GLN A 165 11.73 4.71 6.71
C GLN A 165 11.32 4.49 5.25
N ALA A 166 12.14 4.99 4.32
CA ALA A 166 12.00 4.69 2.90
C ALA A 166 12.67 3.34 2.61
N LEU A 167 11.94 2.44 1.98
CA LEU A 167 12.42 1.08 1.73
C LEU A 167 12.84 0.85 0.29
N LEU A 168 12.24 1.57 -0.65
CA LEU A 168 12.48 1.42 -2.08
C LEU A 168 12.76 2.78 -2.73
N SER A 169 13.64 2.76 -3.74
CA SER A 169 13.97 3.91 -4.58
C SER A 169 13.90 3.53 -6.05
N MET A 170 13.39 4.42 -6.88
CA MET A 170 13.31 4.24 -8.32
C MET A 170 13.21 5.59 -9.04
N ASN A 171 13.45 5.61 -10.34
CA ASN A 171 13.31 6.82 -11.17
C ASN A 171 13.17 6.45 -12.64
N ASP A 172 12.52 7.31 -13.40
CA ASP A 172 12.58 7.26 -14.86
C ASP A 172 13.97 7.67 -15.36
N THR A 173 14.33 7.29 -16.57
CA THR A 173 15.63 7.57 -17.20
C THR A 173 15.93 9.07 -17.14
N ASN A 174 17.13 9.43 -16.73
CA ASN A 174 17.60 10.80 -16.56
C ASN A 174 16.89 11.64 -15.48
N GLU A 175 16.05 11.03 -14.65
CA GLU A 175 15.46 11.69 -13.49
C GLU A 175 16.22 11.37 -12.19
N LYS A 176 16.02 12.20 -11.17
CA LYS A 176 16.57 11.96 -9.83
C LYS A 176 15.85 10.78 -9.17
N PRO A 177 16.55 10.00 -8.33
CA PRO A 177 15.91 8.97 -7.51
C PRO A 177 14.73 9.51 -6.68
N LYS A 178 13.67 8.72 -6.59
CA LYS A 178 12.47 8.97 -5.80
C LYS A 178 12.34 7.87 -4.76
N ASP A 179 12.53 8.22 -3.50
CA ASP A 179 12.64 7.28 -2.39
C ASP A 179 11.29 7.05 -1.67
N GLY A 180 10.25 7.79 -2.05
CA GLY A 180 8.93 7.76 -1.42
C GLY A 180 8.00 6.63 -1.89
N ALA A 181 8.47 5.68 -2.71
CA ALA A 181 7.62 4.64 -3.30
C ALA A 181 6.97 3.72 -2.25
N LEU A 182 7.71 3.40 -1.20
CA LEU A 182 7.25 2.59 -0.06
C LEU A 182 7.85 3.16 1.23
N LEU A 183 7.00 3.69 2.07
CA LEU A 183 7.34 4.26 3.37
C LEU A 183 6.69 3.47 4.50
N VAL A 184 7.43 3.24 5.57
CA VAL A 184 6.92 2.61 6.78
C VAL A 184 7.31 3.41 8.02
N ALA A 185 6.39 3.53 8.96
CA ALA A 185 6.64 4.13 10.27
C ALA A 185 6.03 3.28 11.37
N ASN A 186 6.76 3.10 12.46
CA ASN A 186 6.19 2.57 13.69
C ASN A 186 5.37 3.66 14.38
N TYR A 187 4.20 3.31 14.88
CA TYR A 187 3.37 4.20 15.68
C TYR A 187 2.77 3.43 16.85
N GLY A 188 3.22 3.74 18.05
CA GLY A 188 2.95 2.90 19.21
C GLY A 188 3.54 1.50 19.02
N SER A 189 2.70 0.49 19.10
CA SER A 189 3.10 -0.92 18.91
C SER A 189 2.84 -1.45 17.50
N GLY A 190 2.24 -0.66 16.62
CA GLY A 190 1.87 -1.05 15.26
C GLY A 190 2.64 -0.32 14.17
N GLN A 191 2.22 -0.52 12.93
CA GLN A 191 2.89 0.02 11.75
C GLN A 191 1.91 0.73 10.82
N TYR A 192 2.32 1.89 10.35
CA TYR A 192 1.68 2.62 9.26
C TYR A 192 2.55 2.50 8.01
N ILE A 193 1.96 2.04 6.93
CA ILE A 193 2.62 1.86 5.64
C ILE A 193 1.93 2.74 4.61
N TYR A 194 2.69 3.54 3.88
CA TYR A 194 2.22 4.27 2.71
C TYR A 194 2.94 3.79 1.46
N THR A 195 2.20 3.51 0.42
CA THR A 195 2.78 3.16 -0.88
C THR A 195 2.09 3.89 -2.02
N GLY A 196 2.89 4.48 -2.89
CA GLY A 196 2.46 5.01 -4.18
C GLY A 196 2.68 4.02 -5.33
N LEU A 197 3.15 2.82 -5.03
CA LEU A 197 3.33 1.75 -6.01
C LEU A 197 1.98 1.29 -6.60
N SER A 198 2.00 0.90 -7.87
CA SER A 198 0.80 0.48 -8.62
C SER A 198 0.34 -0.95 -8.30
N PHE A 199 0.47 -1.39 -7.04
CA PHE A 199 0.00 -2.71 -6.60
C PHE A 199 -1.45 -3.01 -6.98
N PHE A 200 -2.29 -2.00 -6.96
CA PHE A 200 -3.71 -2.12 -7.29
C PHE A 200 -3.96 -2.52 -8.75
N ARG A 201 -2.97 -2.38 -9.64
CA ARG A 201 -3.01 -2.84 -11.02
C ARG A 201 -2.40 -4.23 -11.16
N GLU A 202 -1.23 -4.42 -10.54
CA GLU A 202 -0.40 -5.60 -10.76
C GLU A 202 -0.92 -6.84 -10.01
N LEU A 203 -1.42 -6.66 -8.76
CA LEU A 203 -1.91 -7.78 -7.97
C LEU A 203 -3.11 -8.51 -8.59
N PRO A 204 -4.09 -7.84 -9.22
CA PRO A 204 -5.20 -8.53 -9.88
C PRO A 204 -4.81 -9.30 -11.13
N GLU A 205 -3.75 -8.91 -11.80
CA GLU A 205 -3.27 -9.58 -13.03
C GLU A 205 -2.44 -10.84 -12.73
N GLY A 206 -2.00 -11.08 -11.51
CA GLY A 206 -1.31 -12.29 -11.02
C GLY A 206 0.19 -12.23 -11.11
#